data_9aa81b4c3b05e0821049609b8870ca0e
#
_entry.id   9aa81b4c3b05e0821049609b8870ca0e
#
_cell.length_a   1.000
_cell.length_b   1.000
_cell.length_c   1.000
_cell.angle_alpha   90.00
_cell.angle_beta   90.00
_cell.angle_gamma   90.00
#
_symmetry.space_group_name_H-M   'P 1'
#
loop_
_entity.id
_entity.type
_entity.pdbx_description
1 polymer ?
#
loop_
_entity_poly.entity_id
_entity_poly.type
_entity_poly.pdbx_seq_one_letter_code
_entity_poly.pdbx_strand_id
1 'polypeptide(L)'
;ISHRINTVHELHNIPKQNGVEIDIRDFNDRLILQHDPFKDGEDFEEYLRHYNHGTMILNIKSERIEFNVLKLLKKYGIKKYFFLDSSFPMIVSLINKGESKIALRFSEFETIHNILKLNAKIDWVWIDCFTKLPINKENYKQLKDHNIKLCLVSPELQNQEHRIEEYKKYLLNKE
;
A
#
# COMPACT_ATOMS: atom_id res chain seq x y z
N ILE A 1 -3.42 10.19 0.25
CA ILE A 1 -2.09 9.53 0.32
C ILE A 1 -1.26 10.05 -0.85
N SER A 2 -0.04 10.50 -0.58
CA SER A 2 0.90 10.94 -1.60
C SER A 2 1.75 9.74 -2.06
N HIS A 3 1.96 9.62 -3.36
CA HIS A 3 2.60 8.47 -4.00
C HIS A 3 4.11 8.70 -4.18
N ARG A 4 4.92 7.67 -3.92
CA ARG A 4 6.39 7.65 -4.07
C ARG A 4 7.11 8.78 -3.33
N ILE A 5 6.82 8.93 -2.04
CA ILE A 5 7.51 9.89 -1.18
C ILE A 5 8.72 9.19 -0.57
N ASN A 6 9.78 9.05 -1.34
CA ASN A 6 10.92 8.18 -1.04
C ASN A 6 12.13 8.91 -0.41
N THR A 7 11.99 10.21 -0.13
CA THR A 7 13.06 10.99 0.56
C THR A 7 12.51 11.79 1.73
N VAL A 8 13.36 12.08 2.71
CA VAL A 8 13.04 12.97 3.84
C VAL A 8 12.67 14.37 3.34
N HIS A 9 13.34 14.83 2.27
CA HIS A 9 13.04 16.12 1.66
C HIS A 9 11.61 16.18 1.12
N GLU A 10 11.17 15.18 0.36
CA GLU A 10 9.78 15.11 -0.13
C GLU A 10 8.79 15.01 1.02
N LEU A 11 9.09 14.17 2.03
CA LEU A 11 8.24 13.98 3.20
C LEU A 11 7.95 15.30 3.93
N HIS A 12 8.92 16.18 4.06
CA HIS A 12 8.73 17.47 4.72
C HIS A 12 7.72 18.39 4.00
N ASN A 13 7.49 18.18 2.70
CA ASN A 13 6.52 18.94 1.92
C ASN A 13 5.08 18.36 1.98
N ILE A 14 4.91 17.18 2.62
CA ILE A 14 3.60 16.54 2.74
C ILE A 14 2.91 17.01 4.02
N PRO A 15 1.62 17.44 3.96
CA PRO A 15 0.84 17.75 5.15
C PRO A 15 0.77 16.55 6.11
N LYS A 16 0.96 16.79 7.42
CA LYS A 16 1.05 15.73 8.45
C LYS A 16 -0.17 14.81 8.52
N GLN A 17 -1.36 15.32 8.19
CA GLN A 17 -2.60 14.54 8.16
C GLN A 17 -2.66 13.56 6.97
N ASN A 18 -1.86 13.78 5.93
CA ASN A 18 -1.81 12.91 4.77
C ASN A 18 -0.97 11.67 5.05
N GLY A 19 -1.34 10.55 4.43
CA GLY A 19 -0.49 9.36 4.35
C GLY A 19 0.47 9.45 3.17
N VAL A 20 1.44 8.55 3.15
CA VAL A 20 2.41 8.42 2.05
C VAL A 20 2.52 6.98 1.60
N GLU A 21 2.85 6.79 0.34
CA GLU A 21 3.33 5.53 -0.19
C GLU A 21 4.82 5.65 -0.47
N ILE A 22 5.57 4.63 -0.06
CA ILE A 22 7.02 4.56 -0.16
C ILE A 22 7.44 3.21 -0.74
N ASP A 23 8.48 3.20 -1.55
CA ASP A 23 9.05 2.00 -2.16
C ASP A 23 10.23 1.50 -1.33
N ILE A 24 10.12 0.33 -0.70
CA ILE A 24 11.15 -0.23 0.19
C ILE A 24 11.87 -1.40 -0.48
N ARG A 25 13.19 -1.36 -0.43
CA ARG A 25 14.04 -2.48 -0.84
C ARG A 25 15.28 -2.61 0.03
N ASP A 26 16.00 -3.69 -0.14
CA ASP A 26 17.34 -3.88 0.40
C ASP A 26 18.40 -3.38 -0.58
N PHE A 27 19.47 -2.84 -0.04
CA PHE A 27 20.68 -2.46 -0.77
C PHE A 27 21.87 -2.41 0.19
N ASN A 28 22.96 -3.17 -0.10
CA ASN A 28 24.16 -3.22 0.73
C ASN A 28 23.84 -3.43 2.23
N ASP A 29 23.10 -4.49 2.56
CA ASP A 29 22.72 -4.91 3.92
C ASP A 29 21.86 -3.93 4.74
N ARG A 30 21.26 -2.91 4.11
CA ARG A 30 20.34 -1.96 4.73
C ARG A 30 19.02 -1.87 3.96
N LEU A 31 17.98 -1.39 4.65
CA LEU A 31 16.71 -1.04 4.01
C LEU A 31 16.78 0.40 3.50
N ILE A 32 16.42 0.58 2.26
CA ILE A 32 16.40 1.89 1.60
C ILE A 32 15.04 2.16 0.95
N LEU A 33 14.79 3.43 0.66
CA LEU A 33 13.65 3.88 -0.14
C LEU A 33 14.10 4.14 -1.57
N GLN A 34 13.72 3.23 -2.48
CA GLN A 34 14.06 3.33 -3.91
C GLN A 34 13.11 2.46 -4.73
N HIS A 35 12.50 3.05 -5.75
CA HIS A 35 11.63 2.31 -6.67
C HIS A 35 12.41 1.35 -7.58
N ASP A 36 13.49 1.84 -8.19
CA ASP A 36 14.23 1.10 -9.20
C ASP A 36 15.27 0.13 -8.60
N PRO A 37 15.49 -1.04 -9.18
CA PRO A 37 16.57 -1.92 -8.76
C PRO A 37 17.95 -1.35 -9.06
N PHE A 38 18.99 -1.86 -8.37
CA PHE A 38 20.40 -1.53 -8.56
C PHE A 38 20.79 -0.05 -8.34
N LYS A 39 19.91 0.72 -7.72
CA LYS A 39 20.16 2.10 -7.33
C LYS A 39 20.16 2.23 -5.82
N ASP A 40 21.04 3.08 -5.30
CA ASP A 40 20.99 3.50 -3.90
C ASP A 40 19.83 4.45 -3.65
N GLY A 41 19.42 4.60 -2.40
CA GLY A 41 18.31 5.45 -1.99
C GLY A 41 18.42 5.93 -0.56
N GLU A 42 17.42 6.66 -0.11
CA GLU A 42 17.31 7.16 1.26
C GLU A 42 17.29 6.00 2.26
N ASP A 43 18.02 6.12 3.36
CA ASP A 43 17.98 5.12 4.43
C ASP A 43 16.60 5.08 5.09
N PHE A 44 15.99 3.90 5.15
CA PHE A 44 14.63 3.76 5.67
C PHE A 44 14.55 4.06 7.18
N GLU A 45 15.57 3.70 7.95
CA GLU A 45 15.58 4.00 9.38
C GLU A 45 15.70 5.51 9.63
N GLU A 46 16.51 6.22 8.84
CA GLU A 46 16.61 7.68 8.92
C GLU A 46 15.27 8.33 8.53
N TYR A 47 14.62 7.87 7.46
CA TYR A 47 13.30 8.34 7.06
C TYR A 47 12.26 8.20 8.18
N LEU A 48 12.26 7.08 8.92
CA LEU A 48 11.33 6.85 10.02
C LEU A 48 11.50 7.83 11.19
N ARG A 49 12.70 8.38 11.41
CA ARG A 49 12.93 9.41 12.43
C ARG A 49 12.17 10.71 12.16
N HIS A 50 11.90 10.99 10.89
CA HIS A 50 11.17 12.18 10.44
C HIS A 50 9.68 11.93 10.22
N TYR A 51 9.24 10.67 10.32
CA TYR A 51 7.87 10.30 9.99
C TYR A 51 6.89 10.56 11.14
N ASN A 52 5.92 11.45 10.91
CA ASN A 52 4.81 11.73 11.82
C ASN A 52 3.51 12.03 11.05
N HIS A 53 3.30 11.34 9.93
CA HIS A 53 2.20 11.54 8.99
C HIS A 53 1.07 10.51 9.19
N GLY A 54 0.13 10.48 8.26
CA GLY A 54 -1.01 9.57 8.26
C GLY A 54 -0.63 8.10 8.04
N THR A 55 -1.36 7.37 7.20
CA THR A 55 -1.07 5.96 6.91
C THR A 55 0.13 5.83 5.97
N MET A 56 1.08 4.95 6.32
CA MET A 56 2.23 4.59 5.49
C MET A 56 1.90 3.36 4.65
N ILE A 57 1.97 3.45 3.35
CA ILE A 57 1.90 2.31 2.43
C ILE A 57 3.33 1.86 2.14
N LEU A 58 3.61 0.62 2.50
CA LEU A 58 4.92 -0.01 2.38
C LEU A 58 4.95 -0.87 1.12
N ASN A 59 5.31 -0.25 -0.01
CA ASN A 59 5.40 -0.94 -1.29
C ASN A 59 6.71 -1.73 -1.36
N ILE A 60 6.63 -3.06 -1.27
CA ILE A 60 7.79 -3.94 -1.16
C ILE A 60 8.39 -4.19 -2.55
N LYS A 61 9.68 -3.87 -2.70
CA LYS A 61 10.43 -4.01 -3.95
C LYS A 61 11.52 -5.09 -3.89
N SER A 62 11.75 -5.68 -2.71
CA SER A 62 12.63 -6.82 -2.51
C SER A 62 11.94 -7.86 -1.63
N GLU A 63 12.08 -9.13 -1.96
CA GLU A 63 11.44 -10.21 -1.22
C GLU A 63 12.12 -10.46 0.14
N ARG A 64 11.32 -10.84 1.15
CA ARG A 64 11.76 -11.26 2.51
C ARG A 64 12.30 -10.15 3.41
N ILE A 65 12.11 -8.89 3.08
CA ILE A 65 12.52 -7.76 3.92
C ILE A 65 11.48 -7.40 4.99
N GLU A 66 10.23 -7.87 4.89
CA GLU A 66 9.08 -7.41 5.67
C GLU A 66 9.28 -7.55 7.18
N PHE A 67 9.92 -8.63 7.66
CA PHE A 67 10.18 -8.78 9.09
C PHE A 67 11.20 -7.77 9.61
N ASN A 68 12.17 -7.34 8.79
CA ASN A 68 13.10 -6.28 9.15
C ASN A 68 12.40 -4.91 9.13
N VAL A 69 11.50 -4.69 8.16
CA VAL A 69 10.63 -3.51 8.14
C VAL A 69 9.79 -3.45 9.42
N LEU A 70 9.10 -4.54 9.81
CA LEU A 70 8.30 -4.60 11.04
C LEU A 70 9.09 -4.28 12.31
N LYS A 71 10.36 -4.72 12.40
CA LYS A 71 11.23 -4.37 13.54
C LYS A 71 11.46 -2.86 13.64
N LEU A 72 11.72 -2.20 12.50
CA LEU A 72 11.91 -0.75 12.46
C LEU A 72 10.62 0.00 12.75
N LEU A 73 9.49 -0.39 12.15
CA LEU A 73 8.19 0.22 12.45
C LEU A 73 7.87 0.15 13.95
N LYS A 74 8.12 -1.00 14.59
CA LYS A 74 7.95 -1.18 16.04
C LYS A 74 8.89 -0.27 16.82
N LYS A 75 10.17 -0.18 16.44
CA LYS A 75 11.18 0.69 17.09
C LYS A 75 10.77 2.16 17.09
N TYR A 76 10.20 2.63 15.97
CA TYR A 76 9.77 4.03 15.81
C TYR A 76 8.28 4.26 16.15
N GLY A 77 7.57 3.25 16.63
CA GLY A 77 6.18 3.38 17.09
C GLY A 77 5.17 3.62 15.96
N ILE A 78 5.51 3.27 14.71
CA ILE A 78 4.63 3.43 13.56
C ILE A 78 3.54 2.35 13.60
N LYS A 79 2.28 2.77 13.75
CA LYS A 79 1.12 1.87 13.91
C LYS A 79 0.17 1.87 12.71
N LYS A 80 0.14 2.99 11.97
CA LYS A 80 -0.75 3.17 10.80
C LYS A 80 0.02 2.87 9.52
N TYR A 81 -0.01 1.63 9.08
CA TYR A 81 0.64 1.18 7.85
C TYR A 81 -0.07 -0.01 7.25
N PHE A 82 0.27 -0.36 6.02
CA PHE A 82 0.03 -1.67 5.44
C PHE A 82 1.08 -2.00 4.37
N PHE A 83 1.33 -3.30 4.20
CA PHE A 83 2.20 -3.84 3.16
C PHE A 83 1.48 -3.94 1.83
N LEU A 84 2.15 -3.56 0.77
CA LEU A 84 1.75 -3.72 -0.62
C LEU A 84 2.85 -4.46 -1.38
N ASP A 85 2.48 -5.29 -2.35
CA ASP A 85 3.39 -6.01 -3.25
C ASP A 85 4.33 -7.03 -2.59
N SER A 86 4.05 -7.45 -1.36
CA SER A 86 4.71 -8.65 -0.81
C SER A 86 4.37 -9.88 -1.66
N SER A 87 5.34 -10.77 -1.88
CA SER A 87 5.10 -12.03 -2.57
C SER A 87 4.07 -12.90 -1.83
N PHE A 88 3.31 -13.72 -2.54
CA PHE A 88 2.26 -14.51 -1.91
C PHE A 88 2.79 -15.46 -0.81
N PRO A 89 3.95 -16.15 -0.99
CA PRO A 89 4.57 -16.91 0.11
C PRO A 89 4.89 -16.05 1.33
N MET A 90 5.33 -14.81 1.12
CA MET A 90 5.63 -13.90 2.21
C MET A 90 4.36 -13.42 2.92
N ILE A 91 3.27 -13.16 2.18
CA ILE A 91 1.95 -12.85 2.75
C ILE A 91 1.50 -13.98 3.68
N VAL A 92 1.60 -15.24 3.27
CA VAL A 92 1.26 -16.39 4.12
C VAL A 92 2.13 -16.42 5.38
N SER A 93 3.43 -16.13 5.24
CA SER A 93 4.36 -16.08 6.38
C SER A 93 4.00 -14.95 7.37
N LEU A 94 3.64 -13.77 6.89
CA LEU A 94 3.18 -12.63 7.70
C LEU A 94 1.88 -12.97 8.46
N ILE A 95 0.89 -13.52 7.75
CA ILE A 95 -0.38 -13.97 8.34
C ILE A 95 -0.15 -14.98 9.46
N ASN A 96 0.73 -15.96 9.25
CA ASN A 96 1.07 -16.99 10.25
C ASN A 96 1.78 -16.41 11.48
N LYS A 97 2.34 -15.20 11.38
CA LYS A 97 2.93 -14.44 12.49
C LYS A 97 1.95 -13.40 13.10
N GLY A 98 0.70 -13.38 12.63
CA GLY A 98 -0.34 -12.50 13.14
C GLY A 98 -0.37 -11.09 12.55
N GLU A 99 0.36 -10.84 11.44
CA GLU A 99 0.26 -9.56 10.74
C GLU A 99 -0.91 -9.59 9.74
N SER A 100 -1.82 -8.63 9.89
CA SER A 100 -3.01 -8.47 9.03
C SER A 100 -2.98 -7.19 8.17
N LYS A 101 -2.08 -6.26 8.47
CA LYS A 101 -1.96 -5.00 7.73
C LYS A 101 -1.29 -5.23 6.38
N ILE A 102 -1.97 -5.98 5.54
CA ILE A 102 -1.53 -6.42 4.22
C ILE A 102 -2.61 -6.04 3.22
N ALA A 103 -2.21 -5.51 2.07
CA ALA A 103 -3.07 -5.29 0.93
C ALA A 103 -2.82 -6.36 -0.14
N LEU A 104 -3.90 -6.94 -0.65
CA LEU A 104 -3.89 -7.66 -1.93
C LEU A 104 -4.36 -6.73 -3.05
N ARG A 105 -3.85 -6.95 -4.24
CA ARG A 105 -4.31 -6.22 -5.43
C ARG A 105 -5.66 -6.75 -5.92
N PHE A 106 -6.46 -5.84 -6.43
CA PHE A 106 -7.68 -6.08 -7.16
C PHE A 106 -7.72 -5.16 -8.37
N SER A 107 -7.93 -5.74 -9.52
CA SER A 107 -7.99 -5.02 -10.79
C SER A 107 -8.91 -5.77 -11.76
N GLU A 108 -9.01 -5.29 -12.99
CA GLU A 108 -9.66 -6.05 -14.08
C GLU A 108 -8.90 -7.34 -14.46
N PHE A 109 -7.65 -7.50 -13.99
CA PHE A 109 -6.81 -8.68 -14.24
C PHE A 109 -6.64 -9.58 -13.01
N GLU A 110 -6.96 -9.09 -11.81
CA GLU A 110 -6.82 -9.78 -10.54
C GLU A 110 -8.18 -9.91 -9.85
N THR A 111 -8.59 -11.14 -9.55
CA THR A 111 -9.95 -11.40 -9.07
C THR A 111 -10.11 -11.15 -7.57
N ILE A 112 -11.31 -10.76 -7.15
CA ILE A 112 -11.71 -10.63 -5.74
C ILE A 112 -11.65 -11.96 -4.97
N HIS A 113 -11.69 -13.10 -5.66
CA HIS A 113 -11.77 -14.42 -5.05
C HIS A 113 -10.60 -14.72 -4.10
N ASN A 114 -9.36 -14.35 -4.47
CA ASN A 114 -8.19 -14.55 -3.63
C ASN A 114 -8.24 -13.67 -2.37
N ILE A 115 -8.80 -12.47 -2.48
CA ILE A 115 -9.00 -11.55 -1.35
C ILE A 115 -9.99 -12.17 -0.36
N LEU A 116 -11.14 -12.65 -0.85
CA LEU A 116 -12.19 -13.25 -0.01
C LEU A 116 -11.73 -14.56 0.64
N LYS A 117 -10.85 -15.32 0.02
CA LYS A 117 -10.23 -16.51 0.66
C LYS A 117 -9.34 -16.18 1.85
N LEU A 118 -8.75 -14.99 1.87
CA LEU A 118 -7.90 -14.48 2.95
C LEU A 118 -8.65 -13.49 3.86
N ASN A 119 -9.97 -13.38 3.77
CA ASN A 119 -10.77 -12.54 4.64
C ASN A 119 -10.46 -12.85 6.11
N ALA A 120 -10.62 -11.88 7.00
CA ALA A 120 -10.20 -11.94 8.39
C ALA A 120 -8.69 -12.15 8.66
N LYS A 121 -7.87 -12.25 7.61
CA LYS A 121 -6.40 -12.38 7.71
C LYS A 121 -5.65 -11.22 7.09
N ILE A 122 -6.34 -10.40 6.30
CA ILE A 122 -5.81 -9.18 5.68
C ILE A 122 -6.78 -8.03 5.90
N ASP A 123 -6.25 -6.81 6.07
CA ASP A 123 -7.06 -5.62 6.38
C ASP A 123 -7.39 -4.79 5.15
N TRP A 124 -6.65 -4.91 4.06
CA TRP A 124 -6.68 -3.97 2.96
C TRP A 124 -6.81 -4.65 1.60
N VAL A 125 -7.38 -3.91 0.66
CA VAL A 125 -7.28 -4.18 -0.77
C VAL A 125 -6.79 -2.92 -1.49
N TRP A 126 -5.82 -3.12 -2.39
CA TRP A 126 -5.32 -2.11 -3.30
C TRP A 126 -6.02 -2.27 -4.65
N ILE A 127 -6.76 -1.24 -5.05
CA ILE A 127 -7.60 -1.30 -6.26
C ILE A 127 -6.91 -0.53 -7.37
N ASP A 128 -6.34 -1.27 -8.32
CA ASP A 128 -5.78 -0.70 -9.55
C ASP A 128 -6.87 -0.49 -10.62
N CYS A 129 -6.64 0.51 -11.46
CA CYS A 129 -7.55 0.91 -12.53
C CYS A 129 -6.76 1.00 -13.84
N PHE A 130 -6.24 -0.12 -14.35
CA PHE A 130 -5.34 -0.10 -15.52
C PHE A 130 -6.05 0.39 -16.79
N THR A 131 -7.30 -0.04 -17.02
CA THR A 131 -8.10 0.37 -18.17
C THR A 131 -9.48 0.89 -17.76
N LYS A 132 -10.00 0.46 -16.61
CA LYS A 132 -11.31 0.83 -16.09
C LYS A 132 -11.34 0.73 -14.56
N LEU A 133 -12.36 1.32 -13.93
CA LEU A 133 -12.63 1.08 -12.52
C LEU A 133 -13.17 -0.34 -12.32
N PRO A 134 -12.43 -1.26 -11.65
CA PRO A 134 -12.84 -2.67 -11.55
C PRO A 134 -13.92 -2.89 -10.49
N ILE A 135 -14.09 -1.94 -9.55
CA ILE A 135 -15.03 -2.09 -8.45
C ILE A 135 -16.48 -1.78 -8.89
N ASN A 136 -17.41 -2.67 -8.57
CA ASN A 136 -18.84 -2.50 -8.77
C ASN A 136 -19.59 -2.62 -7.42
N LYS A 137 -20.92 -2.48 -7.42
CA LYS A 137 -21.75 -2.54 -6.20
C LYS A 137 -21.65 -3.88 -5.48
N GLU A 138 -21.56 -4.98 -6.22
CA GLU A 138 -21.51 -6.33 -5.67
C GLU A 138 -20.18 -6.59 -4.94
N ASN A 139 -19.06 -6.42 -5.64
CA ASN A 139 -17.74 -6.66 -5.04
C ASN A 139 -17.39 -5.62 -3.96
N TYR A 140 -17.88 -4.37 -4.07
CA TYR A 140 -17.79 -3.39 -2.99
C TYR A 140 -18.49 -3.90 -1.71
N LYS A 141 -19.74 -4.39 -1.86
CA LYS A 141 -20.51 -4.95 -0.73
C LYS A 141 -19.78 -6.15 -0.12
N GLN A 142 -19.31 -7.09 -0.94
CA GLN A 142 -18.56 -8.26 -0.46
C GLN A 142 -17.33 -7.85 0.39
N LEU A 143 -16.54 -6.89 -0.08
CA LEU A 143 -15.37 -6.40 0.65
C LEU A 143 -15.75 -5.71 1.96
N LYS A 144 -16.82 -4.92 1.95
CA LYS A 144 -17.32 -4.24 3.15
C LYS A 144 -17.90 -5.21 4.18
N ASP A 145 -18.64 -6.23 3.76
CA ASP A 145 -19.21 -7.27 4.63
C ASP A 145 -18.10 -8.05 5.37
N HIS A 146 -16.89 -8.10 4.80
CA HIS A 146 -15.69 -8.69 5.40
C HIS A 146 -14.81 -7.69 6.15
N ASN A 147 -15.24 -6.43 6.33
CA ASN A 147 -14.49 -5.36 7.00
C ASN A 147 -13.14 -5.01 6.32
N ILE A 148 -12.98 -5.31 5.03
CA ILE A 148 -11.77 -5.00 4.28
C ILE A 148 -11.77 -3.51 3.88
N LYS A 149 -10.68 -2.82 4.18
CA LYS A 149 -10.46 -1.42 3.82
C LYS A 149 -10.02 -1.31 2.37
N LEU A 150 -10.52 -0.28 1.68
CA LEU A 150 -10.25 -0.06 0.27
C LEU A 150 -9.25 1.08 0.09
N CYS A 151 -8.21 0.85 -0.69
CA CYS A 151 -7.29 1.86 -1.17
C CYS A 151 -7.39 1.93 -2.70
N LEU A 152 -8.09 2.93 -3.21
CA LEU A 152 -8.24 3.14 -4.65
C LEU A 152 -7.06 3.92 -5.20
N VAL A 153 -6.47 3.40 -6.25
CA VAL A 153 -5.43 4.09 -7.03
C VAL A 153 -6.08 5.19 -7.86
N SER A 154 -5.50 6.38 -7.82
CA SER A 154 -5.97 7.48 -8.65
C SER A 154 -5.67 7.20 -10.13
N PRO A 155 -6.62 7.45 -11.05
CA PRO A 155 -6.47 7.08 -12.46
C PRO A 155 -5.33 7.82 -13.16
N GLU A 156 -4.86 8.95 -12.64
CA GLU A 156 -3.68 9.65 -13.15
C GLU A 156 -2.40 8.79 -13.10
N LEU A 157 -2.28 7.87 -12.12
CA LEU A 157 -1.13 6.97 -12.04
C LEU A 157 -1.08 5.94 -13.18
N GLN A 158 -2.17 5.85 -13.94
CA GLN A 158 -2.31 5.01 -15.13
C GLN A 158 -2.52 5.84 -16.42
N ASN A 159 -2.09 7.12 -16.40
CA ASN A 159 -2.24 8.08 -17.51
C ASN A 159 -3.72 8.27 -17.96
N GLN A 160 -4.64 8.26 -17.00
CA GLN A 160 -6.09 8.40 -17.22
C GLN A 160 -6.67 9.59 -16.44
N GLU A 161 -5.98 10.73 -16.42
CA GLU A 161 -6.38 11.94 -15.68
C GLU A 161 -7.79 12.41 -16.06
N HIS A 162 -8.18 12.21 -17.32
CA HIS A 162 -9.51 12.55 -17.83
C HIS A 162 -10.65 11.79 -17.13
N ARG A 163 -10.36 10.70 -16.40
CA ARG A 163 -11.34 9.88 -15.68
C ARG A 163 -11.49 10.22 -14.20
N ILE A 164 -10.73 11.16 -13.66
CA ILE A 164 -10.78 11.52 -12.23
C ILE A 164 -12.21 11.90 -11.82
N GLU A 165 -12.89 12.76 -12.58
CA GLU A 165 -14.24 13.22 -12.25
C GLU A 165 -15.29 12.09 -12.40
N GLU A 166 -15.11 11.17 -13.36
CA GLU A 166 -15.95 9.97 -13.49
C GLU A 166 -15.86 9.13 -12.21
N TYR A 167 -14.64 8.85 -11.74
CA TYR A 167 -14.41 8.02 -10.55
C TYR A 167 -14.89 8.69 -9.27
N LYS A 168 -14.69 10.00 -9.12
CA LYS A 168 -15.25 10.76 -7.99
C LYS A 168 -16.78 10.65 -7.93
N LYS A 169 -17.46 10.87 -9.04
CA LYS A 169 -18.94 10.74 -9.10
C LYS A 169 -19.40 9.32 -8.74
N TYR A 170 -18.70 8.31 -9.27
CA TYR A 170 -19.02 6.92 -8.97
C TYR A 170 -18.86 6.58 -7.47
N LEU A 171 -17.82 7.10 -6.82
CA LEU A 171 -17.56 6.87 -5.39
C LEU A 171 -18.54 7.63 -4.49
N LEU A 172 -18.91 8.86 -4.86
CA LEU A 172 -19.86 9.69 -4.10
C LEU A 172 -21.31 9.17 -4.19
N ASN A 173 -21.69 8.52 -5.28
CA ASN A 173 -23.04 7.99 -5.49
C ASN A 173 -23.26 6.58 -4.87
N LYS A 174 -22.37 6.13 -3.98
CA LYS A 174 -22.43 4.81 -3.32
C LYS A 174 -22.94 4.83 -1.88
N GLU A 175 -23.51 5.94 -1.42
CA GLU A 175 -24.28 6.00 -0.17
C GLU A 175 -25.62 5.26 -0.29
#